data_528ac1772115f0e1f52fd88ecf1368a6
#
_entry.id   528ac1772115f0e1f52fd88ecf1368a6
#
_cell.length_a   1.000
_cell.length_b   1.000
_cell.length_c   1.000
_cell.angle_alpha   90.00
_cell.angle_beta   90.00
_cell.angle_gamma   90.00
#
_symmetry.space_group_name_H-M   'P 1'
#
loop_
_entity.id
_entity.type
_entity.pdbx_description
1 polymer ?
#
loop_
_entity_poly.entity_id
_entity_poly.type
_entity_poly.pdbx_seq_one_letter_code
_entity_poly.pdbx_strand_id
1 'polypeptide(L)'
;FQFGYIPAPHTIFENTYKLLPGHYVEIDINDSEPIDFKVIKYWDVEEFYKKDKFTDNEEAILSNLEDLITDSVNLRMISDVPVGVFLSGGYDSTLVTALLAQNKQRKLHTFTIGFEDKKYNEAEHAKTIAKYFGTEHSELYISNQDLLDKISDLPFHYDEPFADSSALPTMMVAEMAKKEVTVALSADGGDEVFCGYSKYFMLQKFESVFASSLKKNTVNALMKVIPAKMVGAINSLLPKSKRFTNIEDKYAKFKRAMSAKSLSDMFCNASSYVNPQQVKQFLKIKPELFGTFDFEPELSFIDNMMLTDYRSFMVDDVLVKVDRACMSNSLEGREPLLDHRIIEFMAQVPNKLKYKNKQGKYLARQILYKHIPAEMVDKPKSGFQIPLVNWLKNKLKPLVEEHIQPEKLDEELFNIEELLKLKSRFYAGDNTLANALWFVLMFQMWREQWDV
;
A
#
# COMPACT_ATOMS: atom_id res chain seq x y z
N PHE A 1 -11.08 9.38 5.62
CA PHE A 1 -11.78 8.10 5.96
C PHE A 1 -12.01 7.17 4.75
N GLN A 2 -11.84 7.59 3.49
CA GLN A 2 -12.05 6.72 2.34
C GLN A 2 -10.87 5.78 2.10
N PHE A 3 -9.65 6.30 2.19
CA PHE A 3 -8.40 5.60 1.84
C PHE A 3 -7.54 5.22 3.05
N GLY A 4 -7.75 5.83 4.22
CA GLY A 4 -6.90 5.62 5.41
C GLY A 4 -5.71 6.58 5.49
N TYR A 5 -5.59 7.48 4.53
CA TYR A 5 -4.63 8.57 4.45
C TYR A 5 -5.28 9.78 3.78
N ILE A 6 -4.62 10.93 3.76
CA ILE A 6 -5.10 12.15 3.11
C ILE A 6 -4.30 12.35 1.82
N PRO A 7 -4.93 12.21 0.64
CA PRO A 7 -4.25 12.39 -0.63
C PRO A 7 -3.74 13.81 -0.85
N ALA A 8 -2.52 13.96 -1.36
CA ALA A 8 -2.00 15.24 -1.80
C ALA A 8 -2.90 15.85 -2.92
N PRO A 9 -3.02 17.17 -3.03
CA PRO A 9 -2.33 18.20 -2.26
C PRO A 9 -2.96 18.53 -0.89
N HIS A 10 -4.03 17.84 -0.49
CA HIS A 10 -4.76 18.15 0.73
C HIS A 10 -4.00 17.74 1.99
N THR A 11 -4.28 18.45 3.09
CA THR A 11 -3.90 18.09 4.45
C THR A 11 -5.14 18.00 5.34
N ILE A 12 -4.94 17.61 6.60
CA ILE A 12 -6.00 17.66 7.62
C ILE A 12 -6.36 19.11 8.02
N PHE A 13 -5.47 20.06 7.77
CA PHE A 13 -5.62 21.46 8.18
C PHE A 13 -6.14 22.32 7.03
N GLU A 14 -7.03 23.25 7.34
CA GLU A 14 -7.55 24.22 6.39
C GLU A 14 -6.43 25.14 5.90
N ASN A 15 -6.47 25.51 4.61
CA ASN A 15 -5.48 26.38 3.94
C ASN A 15 -4.03 25.89 4.00
N THR A 16 -3.82 24.63 4.28
CA THR A 16 -2.51 23.98 4.32
C THR A 16 -2.46 22.87 3.26
N TYR A 17 -1.39 22.86 2.47
CA TYR A 17 -1.29 21.96 1.32
C TYR A 17 0.05 21.22 1.31
N LYS A 18 0.03 19.97 0.86
CA LYS A 18 1.22 19.20 0.52
C LYS A 18 1.73 19.64 -0.84
N LEU A 19 3.04 19.84 -0.95
CA LEU A 19 3.67 20.00 -2.26
C LEU A 19 3.58 18.69 -3.04
N LEU A 20 3.09 18.76 -4.27
CA LEU A 20 2.99 17.57 -5.11
C LEU A 20 4.38 17.01 -5.47
N PRO A 21 4.52 15.68 -5.61
CA PRO A 21 5.75 15.06 -6.10
C PRO A 21 6.18 15.63 -7.45
N GLY A 22 7.50 15.74 -7.67
CA GLY A 22 8.04 16.31 -8.89
C GLY A 22 7.87 17.82 -9.05
N HIS A 23 7.55 18.52 -7.94
CA HIS A 23 7.41 19.97 -7.91
C HIS A 23 8.35 20.59 -6.89
N TYR A 24 8.69 21.87 -7.10
CA TYR A 24 9.35 22.70 -6.10
C TYR A 24 8.65 24.05 -5.99
N VAL A 25 8.88 24.72 -4.87
CA VAL A 25 8.37 26.08 -4.63
C VAL A 25 9.52 27.06 -4.72
N GLU A 26 9.35 28.13 -5.49
CA GLU A 26 10.22 29.29 -5.55
C GLU A 26 9.57 30.44 -4.81
N ILE A 27 10.25 31.00 -3.82
CA ILE A 27 9.76 32.11 -2.99
C ILE A 27 10.75 33.26 -3.14
N ASP A 28 10.27 34.47 -3.55
CA ASP A 28 11.09 35.66 -3.53
C ASP A 28 11.07 36.28 -2.11
N ILE A 29 12.23 36.22 -1.45
CA ILE A 29 12.39 36.75 -0.10
C ILE A 29 12.64 38.26 -0.04
N ASN A 30 12.76 38.91 -1.19
CA ASN A 30 13.01 40.35 -1.27
C ASN A 30 11.72 41.16 -1.38
N ASP A 31 10.58 40.52 -1.62
CA ASP A 31 9.30 41.18 -1.71
C ASP A 31 8.68 41.42 -0.33
N SER A 32 8.11 42.63 -0.19
CA SER A 32 7.25 42.97 0.95
C SER A 32 5.91 42.24 0.81
N GLU A 33 5.32 41.85 1.93
CA GLU A 33 4.02 41.15 1.99
C GLU A 33 2.97 41.63 0.97
N PRO A 34 2.17 40.70 0.38
CA PRO A 34 2.15 39.26 0.66
C PRO A 34 3.29 38.53 -0.04
N ILE A 35 3.80 37.45 0.62
CA ILE A 35 4.82 36.58 0.05
C ILE A 35 4.26 35.98 -1.25
N ASP A 36 4.91 36.29 -2.37
CA ASP A 36 4.62 35.64 -3.66
C ASP A 36 5.42 34.34 -3.78
N PHE A 37 4.74 33.29 -4.21
CA PHE A 37 5.41 32.00 -4.43
C PHE A 37 4.94 31.36 -5.72
N LYS A 38 5.83 30.59 -6.37
CA LYS A 38 5.52 29.84 -7.59
C LYS A 38 5.75 28.36 -7.34
N VAL A 39 4.75 27.55 -7.68
CA VAL A 39 4.88 26.08 -7.70
C VAL A 39 5.25 25.68 -9.11
N ILE A 40 6.40 25.02 -9.24
CA ILE A 40 6.99 24.65 -10.53
C ILE A 40 7.12 23.13 -10.61
N LYS A 41 6.51 22.55 -11.65
CA LYS A 41 6.67 21.11 -11.96
C LYS A 41 7.95 20.92 -12.74
N TYR A 42 8.87 20.07 -12.26
CA TYR A 42 10.13 19.75 -12.93
C TYR A 42 10.18 18.31 -13.45
N TRP A 43 9.32 17.43 -12.95
CA TRP A 43 9.25 16.03 -13.38
C TRP A 43 7.84 15.47 -13.21
N ASP A 44 7.42 14.62 -14.15
CA ASP A 44 6.16 13.91 -14.06
C ASP A 44 6.25 12.57 -14.82
N VAL A 45 5.92 11.50 -14.12
CA VAL A 45 5.94 10.14 -14.71
C VAL A 45 4.95 9.98 -15.86
N GLU A 46 3.86 10.74 -15.90
CA GLU A 46 2.86 10.70 -16.97
C GLU A 46 3.47 10.97 -18.34
N GLU A 47 4.44 11.89 -18.42
CA GLU A 47 5.13 12.22 -19.67
C GLU A 47 5.79 10.99 -20.29
N PHE A 48 6.28 10.06 -19.46
CA PHE A 48 6.89 8.82 -19.91
C PHE A 48 5.86 7.75 -20.28
N TYR A 49 4.70 7.70 -19.60
CA TYR A 49 3.59 6.85 -20.00
C TYR A 49 3.02 7.22 -21.38
N LYS A 50 3.06 8.51 -21.74
CA LYS A 50 2.59 9.04 -23.04
C LYS A 50 3.59 8.84 -24.19
N LYS A 51 4.85 8.49 -23.91
CA LYS A 51 5.82 8.13 -24.92
C LYS A 51 5.47 6.79 -25.57
N ASP A 52 5.99 6.58 -26.78
CA ASP A 52 5.88 5.31 -27.48
C ASP A 52 6.45 4.17 -26.65
N LYS A 53 5.76 3.04 -26.65
CA LYS A 53 6.24 1.84 -25.97
C LYS A 53 7.43 1.25 -26.74
N PHE A 54 8.37 0.65 -26.01
CA PHE A 54 9.53 -0.01 -26.61
C PHE A 54 9.11 -1.08 -27.63
N THR A 55 9.81 -1.11 -28.75
CA THR A 55 9.65 -2.10 -29.82
C THR A 55 10.71 -3.20 -29.77
N ASP A 56 11.69 -3.06 -28.86
CA ASP A 56 12.76 -4.02 -28.66
C ASP A 56 12.22 -5.41 -28.29
N ASN A 57 13.04 -6.42 -28.50
CA ASN A 57 12.71 -7.77 -28.07
C ASN A 57 12.76 -7.87 -26.53
N GLU A 58 12.10 -8.90 -26.00
CA GLU A 58 11.97 -9.11 -24.55
C GLU A 58 13.32 -9.23 -23.84
N GLU A 59 14.30 -9.85 -24.49
CA GLU A 59 15.64 -10.09 -23.92
C GLU A 59 16.41 -8.77 -23.74
N ALA A 60 16.37 -7.87 -24.73
CA ALA A 60 16.98 -6.55 -24.62
C ALA A 60 16.32 -5.69 -23.52
N ILE A 61 14.97 -5.68 -23.48
CA ILE A 61 14.23 -4.98 -22.41
C ILE A 61 14.60 -5.54 -21.04
N LEU A 62 14.69 -6.87 -20.90
CA LEU A 62 15.04 -7.53 -19.66
C LEU A 62 16.47 -7.18 -19.21
N SER A 63 17.44 -7.19 -20.14
CA SER A 63 18.84 -6.85 -19.84
C SER A 63 18.96 -5.39 -19.37
N ASN A 64 18.37 -4.46 -20.11
CA ASN A 64 18.41 -3.04 -19.75
C ASN A 64 17.76 -2.76 -18.39
N LEU A 65 16.65 -3.43 -18.09
CA LEU A 65 16.00 -3.30 -16.79
C LEU A 65 16.86 -3.86 -15.66
N GLU A 66 17.49 -5.00 -15.86
CA GLU A 66 18.39 -5.61 -14.88
C GLU A 66 19.59 -4.71 -14.55
N ASP A 67 20.19 -4.11 -15.59
CA ASP A 67 21.30 -3.15 -15.43
C ASP A 67 20.86 -1.91 -14.62
N LEU A 68 19.68 -1.35 -14.94
CA LEU A 68 19.12 -0.20 -14.21
C LEU A 68 18.84 -0.53 -12.73
N ILE A 69 18.23 -1.68 -12.45
CA ILE A 69 17.94 -2.08 -11.06
C ILE A 69 19.25 -2.34 -10.31
N THR A 70 20.21 -3.02 -10.96
CA THR A 70 21.52 -3.32 -10.35
C THR A 70 22.27 -2.05 -10.01
N ASP A 71 22.31 -1.07 -10.92
CA ASP A 71 22.94 0.23 -10.68
C ASP A 71 22.24 0.97 -9.53
N SER A 72 20.91 1.04 -9.59
CA SER A 72 20.11 1.69 -8.54
C SER A 72 20.34 1.10 -7.15
N VAL A 73 20.33 -0.22 -7.05
CA VAL A 73 20.58 -0.93 -5.78
C VAL A 73 21.98 -0.64 -5.25
N ASN A 74 23.01 -0.67 -6.13
CA ASN A 74 24.38 -0.38 -5.73
C ASN A 74 24.59 1.08 -5.29
N LEU A 75 23.96 2.04 -5.97
CA LEU A 75 24.01 3.45 -5.60
C LEU A 75 23.47 3.69 -4.17
N ARG A 76 22.40 2.99 -3.79
CA ARG A 76 21.78 3.13 -2.46
C ARG A 76 22.55 2.42 -1.34
N MET A 77 23.57 1.60 -1.70
CA MET A 77 24.52 1.03 -0.73
C MET A 77 25.70 1.94 -0.40
N ILE A 78 25.86 3.08 -1.10
CA ILE A 78 26.90 4.05 -0.81
C ILE A 78 26.54 4.76 0.49
N SER A 79 27.34 4.53 1.53
CA SER A 79 27.11 5.07 2.88
C SER A 79 28.38 5.01 3.71
N ASP A 80 28.53 5.98 4.63
CA ASP A 80 29.59 6.01 5.65
C ASP A 80 29.23 5.19 6.90
N VAL A 81 28.03 4.64 6.95
CA VAL A 81 27.49 3.86 8.07
C VAL A 81 27.01 2.48 7.59
N PRO A 82 26.83 1.50 8.49
CA PRO A 82 26.31 0.20 8.11
C PRO A 82 24.93 0.26 7.45
N VAL A 83 24.76 -0.49 6.36
CA VAL A 83 23.53 -0.59 5.57
C VAL A 83 22.99 -2.01 5.61
N GLY A 84 21.70 -2.14 5.84
CA GLY A 84 20.97 -3.40 5.79
C GLY A 84 19.85 -3.44 4.76
N VAL A 85 19.12 -4.54 4.70
CA VAL A 85 17.99 -4.73 3.77
C VAL A 85 16.82 -5.38 4.50
N PHE A 86 15.62 -4.84 4.32
CA PHE A 86 14.39 -5.49 4.76
C PHE A 86 14.06 -6.65 3.81
N LEU A 87 14.03 -7.86 4.32
CA LEU A 87 13.78 -9.08 3.55
C LEU A 87 12.48 -9.74 4.02
N SER A 88 11.39 -9.59 3.27
CA SER A 88 10.11 -10.24 3.55
C SER A 88 9.98 -11.65 2.92
N GLY A 89 10.90 -12.01 2.01
CA GLY A 89 10.77 -13.19 1.19
C GLY A 89 9.83 -13.03 -0.01
N GLY A 90 9.24 -11.86 -0.21
CA GLY A 90 8.50 -11.49 -1.42
C GLY A 90 9.43 -11.25 -2.61
N TYR A 91 8.87 -11.20 -3.83
CA TYR A 91 9.67 -11.02 -5.06
C TYR A 91 10.56 -9.79 -5.02
N ASP A 92 10.05 -8.64 -4.58
CA ASP A 92 10.76 -7.35 -4.63
C ASP A 92 11.94 -7.34 -3.67
N SER A 93 11.72 -7.66 -2.40
CA SER A 93 12.78 -7.71 -1.39
C SER A 93 13.82 -8.78 -1.69
N THR A 94 13.39 -9.91 -2.27
CA THR A 94 14.30 -10.97 -2.71
C THR A 94 15.11 -10.52 -3.92
N LEU A 95 14.54 -9.77 -4.87
CA LEU A 95 15.26 -9.22 -6.02
C LEU A 95 16.37 -8.25 -5.58
N VAL A 96 16.04 -7.29 -4.70
CA VAL A 96 17.02 -6.35 -4.14
C VAL A 96 18.14 -7.13 -3.42
N THR A 97 17.79 -8.09 -2.57
CA THR A 97 18.76 -8.93 -1.85
C THR A 97 19.62 -9.75 -2.81
N ALA A 98 19.03 -10.34 -3.85
CA ALA A 98 19.74 -11.16 -4.83
C ALA A 98 20.81 -10.37 -5.60
N LEU A 99 20.46 -9.16 -6.04
CA LEU A 99 21.38 -8.29 -6.77
C LEU A 99 22.54 -7.80 -5.88
N LEU A 100 22.27 -7.48 -4.62
CA LEU A 100 23.30 -7.09 -3.64
C LEU A 100 24.22 -8.27 -3.27
N ALA A 101 23.67 -9.46 -3.13
CA ALA A 101 24.43 -10.65 -2.75
C ALA A 101 25.43 -11.12 -3.82
N GLN A 102 25.37 -10.58 -5.05
CA GLN A 102 26.39 -10.83 -6.07
C GLN A 102 27.76 -10.30 -5.67
N ASN A 103 27.79 -9.22 -4.88
CA ASN A 103 29.03 -8.65 -4.37
C ASN A 103 29.49 -9.42 -3.10
N LYS A 104 30.24 -10.49 -3.30
CA LYS A 104 30.76 -11.37 -2.23
C LYS A 104 31.76 -10.69 -1.28
N GLN A 105 32.21 -9.48 -1.57
CA GLN A 105 33.14 -8.76 -0.70
C GLN A 105 32.44 -8.06 0.47
N ARG A 106 31.11 -7.87 0.42
CA ARG A 106 30.32 -7.27 1.48
C ARG A 106 29.45 -8.32 2.16
N LYS A 107 29.52 -8.37 3.49
CA LYS A 107 28.52 -9.08 4.28
C LYS A 107 27.23 -8.23 4.27
N LEU A 108 26.17 -8.81 3.74
CA LEU A 108 24.87 -8.17 3.66
C LEU A 108 24.04 -8.52 4.89
N HIS A 109 23.62 -7.52 5.64
CA HIS A 109 22.69 -7.69 6.76
C HIS A 109 21.25 -7.64 6.24
N THR A 110 20.45 -8.62 6.60
CA THR A 110 19.04 -8.69 6.23
C THR A 110 18.16 -8.83 7.45
N PHE A 111 17.02 -8.15 7.45
CA PHE A 111 16.11 -8.06 8.59
C PHE A 111 14.72 -8.51 8.21
N THR A 112 14.08 -9.31 9.04
CA THR A 112 12.69 -9.69 8.90
C THR A 112 11.97 -9.76 10.24
N ILE A 113 10.67 -9.54 10.22
CA ILE A 113 9.81 -9.83 11.36
C ILE A 113 8.93 -11.03 11.06
N GLY A 114 8.74 -11.84 12.07
CA GLY A 114 7.80 -12.95 12.09
C GLY A 114 6.66 -12.67 13.06
N PHE A 115 5.55 -13.34 12.84
CA PHE A 115 4.40 -13.31 13.74
C PHE A 115 4.26 -14.68 14.43
N GLU A 116 3.81 -14.67 15.69
CA GLU A 116 3.49 -15.92 16.39
C GLU A 116 2.39 -16.71 15.66
N ASP A 117 1.44 -16.02 15.03
CA ASP A 117 0.42 -16.65 14.18
C ASP A 117 1.04 -17.11 12.86
N LYS A 118 1.23 -18.41 12.72
CA LYS A 118 1.78 -19.06 11.52
C LYS A 118 1.11 -18.65 10.20
N LYS A 119 -0.13 -18.17 10.25
CA LYS A 119 -0.87 -17.74 9.06
C LYS A 119 -0.31 -16.45 8.45
N TYR A 120 0.31 -15.63 9.28
CA TYR A 120 0.87 -14.32 8.88
C TYR A 120 2.40 -14.31 8.92
N ASN A 121 3.03 -15.43 9.28
CA ASN A 121 4.46 -15.52 9.46
C ASN A 121 5.18 -15.86 8.15
N GLU A 122 5.91 -14.89 7.60
CA GLU A 122 6.77 -15.02 6.43
C GLU A 122 8.27 -15.19 6.81
N ALA A 123 8.64 -15.07 8.10
CA ALA A 123 10.04 -15.06 8.54
C ALA A 123 10.80 -16.35 8.18
N GLU A 124 10.19 -17.52 8.35
CA GLU A 124 10.81 -18.80 7.97
C GLU A 124 11.15 -18.86 6.48
N HIS A 125 10.34 -18.22 5.65
CA HIS A 125 10.59 -18.11 4.22
C HIS A 125 11.73 -17.15 3.93
N ALA A 126 11.73 -15.97 4.53
CA ALA A 126 12.80 -14.99 4.43
C ALA A 126 14.15 -15.57 4.89
N LYS A 127 14.16 -16.32 6.01
CA LYS A 127 15.31 -17.06 6.50
C LYS A 127 15.88 -18.05 5.47
N THR A 128 15.01 -18.78 4.79
CA THR A 128 15.42 -19.72 3.75
C THR A 128 16.13 -19.00 2.60
N ILE A 129 15.62 -17.84 2.19
CA ILE A 129 16.19 -16.99 1.14
C ILE A 129 17.51 -16.37 1.62
N ALA A 130 17.55 -15.85 2.85
CA ALA A 130 18.74 -15.28 3.46
C ALA A 130 19.88 -16.31 3.50
N LYS A 131 19.57 -17.55 3.90
CA LYS A 131 20.54 -18.67 3.90
C LYS A 131 21.03 -19.00 2.49
N TYR A 132 20.15 -18.97 1.48
CA TYR A 132 20.53 -19.23 0.10
C TYR A 132 21.54 -18.20 -0.42
N PHE A 133 21.35 -16.92 -0.11
CA PHE A 133 22.26 -15.84 -0.51
C PHE A 133 23.46 -15.65 0.45
N GLY A 134 23.46 -16.32 1.60
CA GLY A 134 24.55 -16.24 2.58
C GLY A 134 24.61 -14.90 3.31
N THR A 135 23.45 -14.25 3.54
CA THR A 135 23.37 -12.99 4.29
C THR A 135 23.46 -13.21 5.80
N GLU A 136 23.91 -12.20 6.55
CA GLU A 136 23.74 -12.13 8.00
C GLU A 136 22.28 -11.74 8.27
N HIS A 137 21.49 -12.67 8.80
CA HIS A 137 20.03 -12.52 8.89
C HIS A 137 19.56 -12.43 10.33
N SER A 138 18.91 -11.31 10.64
CA SER A 138 18.28 -11.07 11.94
C SER A 138 16.76 -11.20 11.84
N GLU A 139 16.17 -11.98 12.74
CA GLU A 139 14.74 -12.26 12.82
C GLU A 139 14.17 -11.76 14.16
N LEU A 140 13.05 -11.05 14.12
CA LEU A 140 12.29 -10.70 15.31
C LEU A 140 10.90 -11.33 15.22
N TYR A 141 10.56 -12.16 16.18
CA TYR A 141 9.19 -12.69 16.30
C TYR A 141 8.41 -11.80 17.26
N ILE A 142 7.39 -11.13 16.73
CA ILE A 142 6.56 -10.20 17.48
C ILE A 142 5.25 -10.87 17.91
N SER A 143 4.90 -10.65 19.16
CA SER A 143 3.61 -11.02 19.69
C SER A 143 2.54 -9.98 19.35
N ASN A 144 1.28 -10.39 19.44
CA ASN A 144 0.19 -9.42 19.34
C ASN A 144 0.24 -8.34 20.43
N GLN A 145 0.87 -8.62 21.58
CA GLN A 145 1.00 -7.65 22.66
C GLN A 145 2.03 -6.57 22.30
N ASP A 146 3.18 -6.94 21.75
CA ASP A 146 4.20 -5.97 21.32
C ASP A 146 3.63 -4.95 20.33
N LEU A 147 2.77 -5.41 19.41
CA LEU A 147 2.10 -4.52 18.45
C LEU A 147 1.08 -3.60 19.11
N LEU A 148 0.33 -4.12 20.10
CA LEU A 148 -0.65 -3.31 20.83
C LEU A 148 0.01 -2.22 21.68
N ASP A 149 1.16 -2.53 22.27
CA ASP A 149 1.92 -1.56 23.07
C ASP A 149 2.46 -0.41 22.21
N LYS A 150 2.64 -0.65 20.90
CA LYS A 150 3.09 0.36 19.92
C LYS A 150 1.97 1.16 19.27
N ILE A 151 0.69 0.80 19.44
CA ILE A 151 -0.39 1.47 18.72
C ILE A 151 -0.57 2.93 19.12
N SER A 152 -0.30 3.25 20.40
CA SER A 152 -0.34 4.62 20.92
C SER A 152 0.75 5.53 20.36
N ASP A 153 1.81 4.96 19.79
CA ASP A 153 2.91 5.73 19.21
C ASP A 153 2.55 6.26 17.80
N LEU A 154 1.60 5.61 17.10
CA LEU A 154 1.23 5.98 15.73
C LEU A 154 0.81 7.44 15.58
N PRO A 155 -0.11 8.00 16.41
CA PRO A 155 -0.55 9.38 16.26
C PRO A 155 0.56 10.42 16.43
N PHE A 156 1.60 10.10 17.18
CA PHE A 156 2.75 11.00 17.36
C PHE A 156 3.71 10.98 16.15
N HIS A 157 3.95 9.79 15.58
CA HIS A 157 4.95 9.65 14.51
C HIS A 157 4.39 9.95 13.11
N TYR A 158 3.06 9.90 12.95
CA TYR A 158 2.41 10.25 11.69
C TYR A 158 1.74 11.62 11.85
N ASP A 159 2.19 12.60 11.12
CA ASP A 159 1.80 14.02 11.26
C ASP A 159 0.29 14.25 11.08
N GLU A 160 -0.38 13.39 10.34
CA GLU A 160 -1.80 13.40 10.03
C GLU A 160 -2.46 12.08 10.46
N PRO A 161 -3.80 12.00 10.54
CA PRO A 161 -4.48 10.74 10.76
C PRO A 161 -4.09 9.70 9.71
N PHE A 162 -3.38 8.66 10.14
CA PHE A 162 -2.87 7.61 9.27
C PHE A 162 -3.37 6.24 9.73
N ALA A 163 -3.91 5.45 8.84
CA ALA A 163 -4.61 4.22 9.21
C ALA A 163 -4.18 2.97 8.40
N ASP A 164 -3.03 2.98 7.73
CA ASP A 164 -2.44 1.74 7.24
C ASP A 164 -1.94 0.91 8.43
N SER A 165 -2.63 -0.19 8.69
CA SER A 165 -2.32 -1.06 9.82
C SER A 165 -0.97 -1.77 9.72
N SER A 166 -0.35 -1.78 8.53
CA SER A 166 1.01 -2.28 8.34
C SER A 166 2.11 -1.33 8.85
N ALA A 167 1.74 -0.12 9.26
CA ALA A 167 2.65 0.82 9.91
C ALA A 167 3.29 0.22 11.18
N LEU A 168 2.50 -0.45 12.01
CA LEU A 168 2.98 -1.09 13.23
C LEU A 168 4.12 -2.10 13.00
N PRO A 169 3.94 -3.15 12.17
CA PRO A 169 5.03 -4.06 11.89
C PRO A 169 6.21 -3.39 11.19
N THR A 170 5.99 -2.34 10.38
CA THR A 170 7.08 -1.59 9.75
C THR A 170 7.91 -0.83 10.81
N MET A 171 7.29 -0.20 11.81
CA MET A 171 8.00 0.43 12.93
C MET A 171 8.85 -0.58 13.71
N MET A 172 8.33 -1.78 13.93
CA MET A 172 9.04 -2.82 14.68
C MET A 172 10.24 -3.40 13.92
N VAL A 173 10.14 -3.59 12.61
CA VAL A 173 11.30 -4.03 11.83
C VAL A 173 12.36 -2.93 11.75
N ALA A 174 11.96 -1.68 11.69
CA ALA A 174 12.87 -0.53 11.74
C ALA A 174 13.59 -0.43 13.10
N GLU A 175 12.87 -0.61 14.21
CA GLU A 175 13.44 -0.66 15.55
C GLU A 175 14.47 -1.78 15.73
N MET A 176 14.17 -2.96 15.18
CA MET A 176 15.12 -4.07 15.18
C MET A 176 16.37 -3.75 14.37
N ALA A 177 16.18 -3.29 13.13
CA ALA A 177 17.29 -3.00 12.22
C ALA A 177 18.21 -1.90 12.76
N LYS A 178 17.65 -0.88 13.44
CA LYS A 178 18.41 0.21 14.03
C LYS A 178 19.45 -0.24 15.04
N LYS A 179 19.26 -1.39 15.67
CA LYS A 179 20.25 -1.94 16.64
C LYS A 179 21.56 -2.35 15.96
N GLU A 180 21.54 -2.61 14.66
CA GLU A 180 22.67 -3.13 13.89
C GLU A 180 23.12 -2.21 12.75
N VAL A 181 22.17 -1.45 12.17
CA VAL A 181 22.42 -0.57 11.01
C VAL A 181 21.79 0.82 11.21
N THR A 182 22.27 1.80 10.43
CA THR A 182 21.72 3.16 10.44
C THR A 182 20.92 3.47 9.18
N VAL A 183 21.13 2.68 8.12
CA VAL A 183 20.45 2.76 6.84
C VAL A 183 19.86 1.37 6.52
N ALA A 184 18.64 1.32 6.00
CA ALA A 184 18.04 0.09 5.50
C ALA A 184 17.43 0.30 4.12
N LEU A 185 17.72 -0.62 3.20
CA LEU A 185 17.03 -0.66 1.91
C LEU A 185 15.68 -1.37 2.07
N SER A 186 14.64 -0.73 1.57
CA SER A 186 13.31 -1.33 1.38
C SER A 186 13.04 -1.59 -0.08
N ALA A 187 12.13 -2.50 -0.38
CA ALA A 187 11.73 -2.80 -1.75
C ALA A 187 10.31 -2.29 -2.05
N ASP A 188 9.91 -1.21 -1.37
CA ASP A 188 8.64 -0.54 -1.62
C ASP A 188 8.59 0.06 -3.04
N GLY A 189 7.39 0.24 -3.58
CA GLY A 189 7.16 0.69 -4.94
C GLY A 189 7.21 -0.42 -6.01
N GLY A 190 7.66 -1.63 -5.66
CA GLY A 190 7.75 -2.73 -6.62
C GLY A 190 6.41 -3.19 -7.18
N ASP A 191 5.32 -3.09 -6.43
CA ASP A 191 3.97 -3.42 -6.91
C ASP A 191 3.46 -2.36 -7.89
N GLU A 192 3.71 -1.09 -7.67
CA GLU A 192 3.32 0.04 -8.51
C GLU A 192 4.12 0.06 -9.81
N VAL A 193 5.43 -0.07 -9.71
CA VAL A 193 6.35 0.04 -10.86
C VAL A 193 6.28 -1.19 -11.77
N PHE A 194 6.18 -2.40 -11.20
CA PHE A 194 6.21 -3.65 -11.98
C PHE A 194 4.83 -4.30 -12.18
N CYS A 195 3.73 -3.57 -11.95
CA CYS A 195 2.38 -4.10 -12.13
C CYS A 195 2.10 -5.32 -11.24
N GLY A 196 2.27 -5.18 -9.91
CA GLY A 196 2.20 -6.31 -8.97
C GLY A 196 0.85 -6.52 -8.32
N TYR A 197 0.01 -5.49 -8.21
CA TYR A 197 -1.26 -5.60 -7.50
C TYR A 197 -2.29 -6.47 -8.21
N SER A 198 -2.88 -7.38 -7.48
CA SER A 198 -3.94 -8.26 -7.99
C SER A 198 -5.18 -7.48 -8.47
N LYS A 199 -5.42 -6.27 -7.93
CA LYS A 199 -6.52 -5.40 -8.37
C LYS A 199 -6.40 -5.03 -9.85
N TYR A 200 -5.19 -4.79 -10.38
CA TYR A 200 -4.98 -4.46 -11.79
C TYR A 200 -5.52 -5.55 -12.71
N PHE A 201 -5.16 -6.80 -12.44
CA PHE A 201 -5.57 -7.94 -13.30
C PHE A 201 -7.04 -8.28 -13.12
N MET A 202 -7.55 -8.12 -11.92
CA MET A 202 -8.96 -8.33 -11.64
C MET A 202 -9.80 -7.32 -12.42
N LEU A 203 -9.48 -6.04 -12.31
CA LEU A 203 -10.24 -4.98 -12.97
C LEU A 203 -10.09 -5.03 -14.49
N GLN A 204 -8.90 -5.31 -15.02
CA GLN A 204 -8.67 -5.47 -16.45
C GLN A 204 -9.54 -6.56 -17.08
N LYS A 205 -9.77 -7.69 -16.38
CA LYS A 205 -10.70 -8.73 -16.87
C LYS A 205 -12.12 -8.24 -17.00
N PHE A 206 -12.51 -7.24 -16.22
CA PHE A 206 -13.86 -6.67 -16.26
C PHE A 206 -13.99 -5.46 -17.18
N GLU A 207 -12.89 -4.96 -17.74
CA GLU A 207 -12.91 -3.86 -18.71
C GLU A 207 -13.88 -4.14 -19.86
N SER A 208 -13.81 -5.32 -20.48
CA SER A 208 -14.71 -5.72 -21.56
C SER A 208 -16.18 -5.91 -21.12
N VAL A 209 -16.39 -6.30 -19.86
CA VAL A 209 -17.74 -6.37 -19.27
C VAL A 209 -18.28 -4.97 -19.06
N PHE A 210 -17.43 -4.06 -18.61
CA PHE A 210 -17.77 -2.67 -18.34
C PHE A 210 -18.11 -1.90 -19.62
N ALA A 211 -17.39 -2.17 -20.71
CA ALA A 211 -17.64 -1.58 -22.03
C ALA A 211 -19.01 -1.98 -22.63
N SER A 212 -19.64 -3.06 -22.15
CA SER A 212 -20.96 -3.52 -22.58
C SER A 212 -22.01 -3.24 -21.52
N SER A 213 -22.91 -2.29 -21.78
CA SER A 213 -24.00 -1.94 -20.85
C SER A 213 -24.90 -3.14 -20.50
N LEU A 214 -25.16 -4.03 -21.45
CA LEU A 214 -25.96 -5.23 -21.22
C LEU A 214 -25.25 -6.19 -20.25
N LYS A 215 -23.97 -6.50 -20.48
CA LYS A 215 -23.19 -7.38 -19.61
C LYS A 215 -23.05 -6.78 -18.22
N LYS A 216 -22.75 -5.47 -18.12
CA LYS A 216 -22.64 -4.73 -16.86
C LYS A 216 -23.95 -4.81 -16.06
N ASN A 217 -25.08 -4.53 -16.69
CA ASN A 217 -26.38 -4.57 -16.03
C ASN A 217 -26.74 -5.98 -15.54
N THR A 218 -26.42 -7.02 -16.31
CA THR A 218 -26.64 -8.41 -15.91
C THR A 218 -25.79 -8.80 -14.70
N VAL A 219 -24.50 -8.45 -14.70
CA VAL A 219 -23.59 -8.70 -13.56
C VAL A 219 -24.07 -7.94 -12.32
N ASN A 220 -24.45 -6.68 -12.46
CA ASN A 220 -24.93 -5.86 -11.34
C ASN A 220 -26.27 -6.38 -10.78
N ALA A 221 -27.19 -6.85 -11.62
CA ALA A 221 -28.44 -7.47 -11.17
C ALA A 221 -28.19 -8.73 -10.36
N LEU A 222 -27.29 -9.60 -10.84
CA LEU A 222 -26.88 -10.81 -10.12
C LEU A 222 -26.24 -10.50 -8.76
N MET A 223 -25.34 -9.51 -8.73
CA MET A 223 -24.67 -9.12 -7.49
C MET A 223 -25.59 -8.45 -6.47
N LYS A 224 -26.68 -7.81 -6.89
CA LYS A 224 -27.68 -7.25 -5.96
C LYS A 224 -28.36 -8.34 -5.13
N VAL A 225 -28.56 -9.51 -5.71
CA VAL A 225 -29.26 -10.63 -5.06
C VAL A 225 -28.38 -11.42 -4.09
N ILE A 226 -27.04 -11.44 -4.32
CA ILE A 226 -26.11 -12.22 -3.49
C ILE A 226 -25.52 -11.31 -2.38
N PRO A 227 -25.83 -11.54 -1.10
CA PRO A 227 -25.25 -10.79 0.01
C PRO A 227 -23.83 -11.29 0.33
N ALA A 228 -22.96 -10.41 0.84
CA ALA A 228 -21.56 -10.75 1.19
C ALA A 228 -21.48 -11.89 2.22
N LYS A 229 -22.39 -11.93 3.19
CA LYS A 229 -22.48 -13.01 4.19
C LYS A 229 -22.69 -14.39 3.56
N MET A 230 -23.46 -14.47 2.47
CA MET A 230 -23.67 -15.72 1.74
C MET A 230 -22.38 -16.19 1.07
N VAL A 231 -21.59 -15.26 0.50
CA VAL A 231 -20.27 -15.58 -0.07
C VAL A 231 -19.32 -16.05 1.02
N GLY A 232 -19.35 -15.42 2.20
CA GLY A 232 -18.61 -15.86 3.38
C GLY A 232 -18.97 -17.27 3.83
N ALA A 233 -20.27 -17.58 3.89
CA ALA A 233 -20.76 -18.92 4.23
C ALA A 233 -20.30 -19.99 3.23
N ILE A 234 -20.40 -19.71 1.92
CA ILE A 234 -19.89 -20.61 0.88
C ILE A 234 -18.38 -20.82 1.02
N ASN A 235 -17.61 -19.76 1.26
CA ASN A 235 -16.18 -19.85 1.46
C ASN A 235 -15.82 -20.72 2.69
N SER A 236 -16.63 -20.70 3.74
CA SER A 236 -16.42 -21.52 4.93
C SER A 236 -16.60 -23.02 4.69
N LEU A 237 -17.37 -23.41 3.65
CA LEU A 237 -17.56 -24.80 3.23
C LEU A 237 -16.35 -25.35 2.42
N LEU A 238 -15.48 -24.49 1.91
CA LEU A 238 -14.29 -24.92 1.19
C LEU A 238 -13.25 -25.53 2.15
N PRO A 239 -12.40 -26.46 1.66
CA PRO A 239 -11.24 -26.92 2.41
C PRO A 239 -10.37 -25.76 2.87
N LYS A 240 -9.75 -25.83 4.09
CA LYS A 240 -8.96 -24.75 4.67
C LYS A 240 -7.89 -24.19 3.71
N SER A 241 -7.24 -25.05 2.93
CA SER A 241 -6.22 -24.68 1.92
C SER A 241 -6.76 -23.88 0.72
N LYS A 242 -8.08 -23.88 0.50
CA LYS A 242 -8.74 -23.16 -0.61
C LYS A 242 -9.59 -21.99 -0.15
N ARG A 243 -9.62 -21.69 1.14
CA ARG A 243 -10.40 -20.56 1.67
C ARG A 243 -9.70 -19.24 1.38
N PHE A 244 -10.47 -18.28 0.89
CA PHE A 244 -10.02 -16.91 0.70
C PHE A 244 -10.12 -16.15 2.03
N THR A 245 -9.09 -15.42 2.39
CA THR A 245 -9.12 -14.48 3.53
C THR A 245 -9.92 -13.24 3.18
N ASN A 246 -10.69 -12.72 4.14
CA ASN A 246 -11.47 -11.49 4.03
C ASN A 246 -12.37 -11.47 2.79
N ILE A 247 -12.97 -12.62 2.44
CA ILE A 247 -13.77 -12.77 1.20
C ILE A 247 -14.98 -11.83 1.17
N GLU A 248 -15.60 -11.59 2.32
CA GLU A 248 -16.78 -10.71 2.42
C GLU A 248 -16.40 -9.26 2.04
N ASP A 249 -15.28 -8.74 2.56
CA ASP A 249 -14.79 -7.42 2.22
C ASP A 249 -14.35 -7.35 0.74
N LYS A 250 -13.60 -8.34 0.26
CA LYS A 250 -13.22 -8.44 -1.17
C LYS A 250 -14.42 -8.46 -2.09
N TYR A 251 -15.46 -9.20 -1.72
CA TYR A 251 -16.70 -9.24 -2.49
C TYR A 251 -17.45 -7.91 -2.44
N ALA A 252 -17.52 -7.26 -1.28
CA ALA A 252 -18.13 -5.95 -1.13
C ALA A 252 -17.42 -4.89 -1.98
N LYS A 253 -16.08 -4.87 -1.97
CA LYS A 253 -15.26 -4.00 -2.83
C LYS A 253 -15.49 -4.28 -4.31
N PHE A 254 -15.50 -5.55 -4.70
CA PHE A 254 -15.79 -5.95 -6.07
C PHE A 254 -17.18 -5.51 -6.54
N LYS A 255 -18.20 -5.71 -5.70
CA LYS A 255 -19.56 -5.25 -5.98
C LYS A 255 -19.64 -3.75 -6.20
N ARG A 256 -18.91 -2.95 -5.37
CA ARG A 256 -18.82 -1.49 -5.55
C ARG A 256 -18.13 -1.14 -6.86
N ALA A 257 -17.00 -1.79 -7.16
CA ALA A 257 -16.26 -1.57 -8.40
C ALA A 257 -17.13 -1.81 -9.63
N MET A 258 -17.91 -2.88 -9.65
CA MET A 258 -18.82 -3.20 -10.76
C MET A 258 -20.01 -2.25 -10.88
N SER A 259 -20.43 -1.58 -9.81
CA SER A 259 -21.50 -0.57 -9.84
C SER A 259 -21.04 0.82 -10.32
N ALA A 260 -19.77 1.00 -10.57
CA ALA A 260 -19.16 2.26 -11.01
C ALA A 260 -19.72 2.80 -12.33
N LYS A 261 -19.58 4.09 -12.57
CA LYS A 261 -20.07 4.74 -13.81
C LYS A 261 -19.01 4.76 -14.92
N SER A 262 -17.74 4.85 -14.56
CA SER A 262 -16.59 4.87 -15.45
C SER A 262 -15.52 3.87 -15.01
N LEU A 263 -14.48 3.64 -15.83
CA LEU A 263 -13.32 2.83 -15.47
C LEU A 263 -12.53 3.45 -14.30
N SER A 264 -12.42 4.77 -14.28
CA SER A 264 -11.76 5.48 -13.17
C SER A 264 -12.56 5.36 -11.86
N ASP A 265 -13.90 5.49 -11.90
CA ASP A 265 -14.77 5.18 -10.76
C ASP A 265 -14.60 3.72 -10.28
N MET A 266 -14.48 2.78 -11.23
CA MET A 266 -14.30 1.36 -10.91
C MET A 266 -12.99 1.15 -10.15
N PHE A 267 -11.92 1.79 -10.58
CA PHE A 267 -10.63 1.74 -9.92
C PHE A 267 -10.65 2.44 -8.55
N CYS A 268 -11.25 3.62 -8.45
CA CYS A 268 -11.43 4.36 -7.19
C CYS A 268 -12.19 3.50 -6.16
N ASN A 269 -13.31 2.90 -6.57
CA ASN A 269 -14.11 2.03 -5.70
C ASN A 269 -13.36 0.77 -5.25
N ALA A 270 -12.50 0.22 -6.10
CA ALA A 270 -11.64 -0.93 -5.76
C ALA A 270 -10.50 -0.55 -4.81
N SER A 271 -9.97 0.65 -4.94
CA SER A 271 -8.89 1.19 -4.11
C SER A 271 -9.38 1.73 -2.75
N SER A 272 -10.66 2.09 -2.63
CA SER A 272 -11.24 2.58 -1.37
C SER A 272 -11.35 1.48 -0.32
N TYR A 273 -10.85 1.72 0.88
CA TYR A 273 -11.02 0.81 2.02
C TYR A 273 -12.40 0.94 2.64
N VAL A 274 -12.90 2.17 2.81
CA VAL A 274 -14.24 2.46 3.32
C VAL A 274 -15.14 2.90 2.17
N ASN A 275 -16.38 2.43 2.18
CA ASN A 275 -17.36 2.84 1.17
C ASN A 275 -17.64 4.34 1.28
N PRO A 276 -17.50 5.12 0.18
CA PRO A 276 -17.80 6.56 0.19
C PRO A 276 -19.20 6.91 0.73
N GLN A 277 -20.20 6.05 0.49
CA GLN A 277 -21.54 6.26 1.04
C GLN A 277 -21.60 6.08 2.56
N GLN A 278 -20.79 5.18 3.13
CA GLN A 278 -20.67 5.04 4.58
C GLN A 278 -20.00 6.26 5.21
N VAL A 279 -18.93 6.78 4.57
CA VAL A 279 -18.27 8.02 5.00
C VAL A 279 -19.29 9.16 5.09
N LYS A 280 -20.14 9.32 4.07
CA LYS A 280 -21.23 10.34 4.06
C LYS A 280 -22.27 10.12 5.17
N GLN A 281 -22.48 8.91 5.64
CA GLN A 281 -23.46 8.61 6.68
C GLN A 281 -22.98 9.03 8.07
N PHE A 282 -21.72 8.77 8.39
CA PHE A 282 -21.20 9.07 9.73
C PHE A 282 -20.53 10.45 9.86
N LEU A 283 -20.31 11.18 8.75
CA LEU A 283 -19.86 12.57 8.78
C LEU A 283 -21.05 13.53 8.61
N LYS A 284 -21.08 14.61 9.39
CA LYS A 284 -22.02 15.74 9.24
C LYS A 284 -21.56 16.73 8.18
N ILE A 285 -20.27 17.00 8.12
CA ILE A 285 -19.69 17.81 7.06
C ILE A 285 -19.88 17.11 5.72
N LYS A 286 -20.07 17.88 4.64
CA LYS A 286 -20.08 17.29 3.30
C LYS A 286 -18.64 16.92 2.95
N PRO A 287 -18.27 15.64 3.04
CA PRO A 287 -16.91 15.27 2.67
C PRO A 287 -16.75 15.52 1.18
N GLU A 288 -15.68 16.16 0.79
CA GLU A 288 -15.18 16.04 -0.56
C GLU A 288 -14.75 14.59 -0.74
N LEU A 289 -15.57 13.82 -1.38
CA LEU A 289 -15.21 12.45 -1.72
C LEU A 289 -14.37 12.50 -2.98
N PHE A 290 -13.21 11.88 -2.94
CA PHE A 290 -12.47 11.62 -4.15
C PHE A 290 -13.33 10.68 -5.01
N GLY A 291 -14.07 11.27 -5.95
CA GLY A 291 -15.06 10.56 -6.76
C GLY A 291 -14.43 9.77 -7.88
N THR A 292 -13.54 10.39 -8.61
CA THR A 292 -12.83 9.80 -9.75
C THR A 292 -11.38 10.22 -9.73
N PHE A 293 -10.50 9.30 -10.12
CA PHE A 293 -9.16 9.66 -10.54
C PHE A 293 -9.21 10.14 -12.01
N ASP A 294 -8.46 11.15 -12.35
CA ASP A 294 -8.34 11.60 -13.73
C ASP A 294 -7.52 10.56 -14.52
N PHE A 295 -8.23 9.81 -15.34
CA PHE A 295 -7.61 8.86 -16.27
C PHE A 295 -7.29 9.54 -17.59
N GLU A 296 -6.06 9.34 -18.06
CA GLU A 296 -5.62 9.82 -19.36
C GLU A 296 -6.27 9.00 -20.48
N PRO A 297 -7.05 9.63 -21.38
CA PRO A 297 -7.78 8.89 -22.42
C PRO A 297 -6.88 8.13 -23.39
N GLU A 298 -5.65 8.59 -23.58
CA GLU A 298 -4.66 8.02 -24.49
C GLU A 298 -3.98 6.77 -23.93
N LEU A 299 -4.03 6.59 -22.59
CA LEU A 299 -3.39 5.47 -21.91
C LEU A 299 -4.32 4.26 -21.81
N SER A 300 -3.73 3.08 -21.84
CA SER A 300 -4.47 1.85 -21.57
C SER A 300 -5.02 1.86 -20.13
N PHE A 301 -6.05 1.07 -19.87
CA PHE A 301 -6.64 0.97 -18.53
C PHE A 301 -5.61 0.55 -17.47
N ILE A 302 -4.73 -0.39 -17.80
CA ILE A 302 -3.69 -0.85 -16.88
C ILE A 302 -2.62 0.23 -16.62
N ASP A 303 -2.22 0.98 -17.65
CA ASP A 303 -1.28 2.09 -17.47
C ASP A 303 -1.88 3.21 -16.61
N ASN A 304 -3.17 3.53 -16.81
CA ASN A 304 -3.88 4.49 -15.96
C ASN A 304 -3.94 4.05 -14.50
N MET A 305 -4.23 2.76 -14.25
CA MET A 305 -4.26 2.25 -12.86
C MET A 305 -2.89 2.33 -12.19
N MET A 306 -1.82 1.96 -12.91
CA MET A 306 -0.44 2.04 -12.40
C MET A 306 -0.01 3.49 -12.15
N LEU A 307 -0.26 4.38 -13.10
CA LEU A 307 0.03 5.81 -12.98
C LEU A 307 -0.69 6.43 -11.78
N THR A 308 -1.96 6.10 -11.61
CA THR A 308 -2.76 6.62 -10.48
C THR A 308 -2.24 6.14 -9.13
N ASP A 309 -1.96 4.84 -8.97
CA ASP A 309 -1.39 4.33 -7.73
C ASP A 309 -0.02 4.93 -7.46
N TYR A 310 0.80 5.10 -8.49
CA TYR A 310 2.12 5.72 -8.36
C TYR A 310 2.04 7.16 -7.85
N ARG A 311 1.08 7.95 -8.35
CA ARG A 311 0.90 9.36 -7.97
C ARG A 311 0.16 9.57 -6.65
N SER A 312 -0.57 8.57 -6.15
CA SER A 312 -1.42 8.70 -4.97
C SER A 312 -1.06 7.69 -3.88
N PHE A 313 -1.49 6.44 -4.00
CA PHE A 313 -1.33 5.41 -2.98
C PHE A 313 0.13 5.18 -2.59
N MET A 314 1.05 5.13 -3.57
CA MET A 314 2.47 4.99 -3.29
C MET A 314 3.02 6.17 -2.49
N VAL A 315 2.70 7.39 -2.91
CA VAL A 315 3.23 8.61 -2.30
C VAL A 315 2.63 8.86 -0.91
N ASP A 316 1.29 8.80 -0.81
CA ASP A 316 0.56 9.27 0.37
C ASP A 316 0.30 8.17 1.41
N ASP A 317 0.50 6.88 1.05
CA ASP A 317 0.37 5.76 1.97
C ASP A 317 1.70 5.01 2.11
N VAL A 318 2.19 4.35 1.04
CA VAL A 318 3.33 3.42 1.13
C VAL A 318 4.61 4.13 1.58
N LEU A 319 4.96 5.27 0.95
CA LEU A 319 6.17 6.02 1.29
C LEU A 319 6.05 6.76 2.61
N VAL A 320 4.91 7.34 2.92
CA VAL A 320 4.67 7.95 4.24
C VAL A 320 4.83 6.91 5.34
N LYS A 321 4.27 5.72 5.14
CA LYS A 321 4.39 4.62 6.10
C LYS A 321 5.84 4.24 6.37
N VAL A 322 6.61 3.94 5.33
CA VAL A 322 7.98 3.45 5.50
C VAL A 322 8.90 4.54 6.03
N ASP A 323 8.78 5.77 5.53
CA ASP A 323 9.57 6.91 6.00
C ASP A 323 9.33 7.18 7.48
N ARG A 324 8.08 7.37 7.91
CA ARG A 324 7.74 7.65 9.30
C ARG A 324 8.10 6.50 10.24
N ALA A 325 7.89 5.26 9.81
CA ALA A 325 8.29 4.08 10.58
C ALA A 325 9.82 3.97 10.75
N CYS A 326 10.59 4.27 9.72
CA CYS A 326 12.05 4.30 9.80
C CYS A 326 12.52 5.47 10.66
N MET A 327 12.01 6.68 10.41
CA MET A 327 12.42 7.89 11.11
C MET A 327 12.03 7.89 12.59
N SER A 328 10.93 7.22 12.98
CA SER A 328 10.58 7.03 14.40
C SER A 328 11.68 6.32 15.20
N ASN A 329 12.55 5.58 14.52
CA ASN A 329 13.68 4.88 15.08
C ASN A 329 15.03 5.48 14.67
N SER A 330 15.06 6.66 14.05
CA SER A 330 16.28 7.28 13.52
C SER A 330 17.04 6.37 12.54
N LEU A 331 16.31 5.59 11.75
CA LEU A 331 16.81 4.74 10.67
C LEU A 331 16.52 5.43 9.33
N GLU A 332 17.48 5.53 8.45
CA GLU A 332 17.27 6.03 7.09
C GLU A 332 16.74 4.90 6.21
N GLY A 333 15.53 5.05 5.64
CA GLY A 333 14.97 4.18 4.61
C GLY A 333 15.45 4.59 3.21
N ARG A 334 15.77 3.62 2.35
CA ARG A 334 16.12 3.86 0.94
C ARG A 334 15.39 2.86 0.04
N GLU A 335 14.71 3.37 -1.00
CA GLU A 335 13.87 2.59 -1.91
C GLU A 335 14.50 2.49 -3.30
N PRO A 336 15.34 1.46 -3.58
CA PRO A 336 16.05 1.34 -4.85
C PRO A 336 15.12 1.11 -6.05
N LEU A 337 13.94 0.52 -5.87
CA LEU A 337 13.01 0.30 -6.97
C LEU A 337 12.29 1.57 -7.43
N LEU A 338 12.41 2.66 -6.66
CA LEU A 338 11.85 3.97 -6.99
C LEU A 338 12.85 4.93 -7.63
N ASP A 339 13.96 4.43 -8.15
CA ASP A 339 14.83 5.22 -9.03
C ASP A 339 14.04 5.71 -10.24
N HIS A 340 14.06 7.02 -10.49
CA HIS A 340 13.28 7.62 -11.58
C HIS A 340 13.58 6.96 -12.94
N ARG A 341 14.81 6.52 -13.18
CA ARG A 341 15.21 5.85 -14.42
C ARG A 341 14.48 4.51 -14.62
N ILE A 342 14.28 3.76 -13.54
CA ILE A 342 13.51 2.51 -13.57
C ILE A 342 12.03 2.81 -13.87
N ILE A 343 11.47 3.83 -13.26
CA ILE A 343 10.07 4.22 -13.41
C ILE A 343 9.82 4.72 -14.83
N GLU A 344 10.68 5.59 -15.34
CA GLU A 344 10.64 6.11 -16.71
C GLU A 344 10.76 4.99 -17.75
N PHE A 345 11.65 4.04 -17.50
CA PHE A 345 11.81 2.85 -18.34
C PHE A 345 10.55 1.99 -18.32
N MET A 346 10.04 1.65 -17.12
CA MET A 346 8.87 0.78 -16.96
C MET A 346 7.58 1.42 -17.51
N ALA A 347 7.46 2.74 -17.49
CA ALA A 347 6.36 3.45 -18.13
C ALA A 347 6.28 3.17 -19.64
N GLN A 348 7.43 2.99 -20.30
CA GLN A 348 7.53 2.71 -21.75
C GLN A 348 7.53 1.20 -22.08
N VAL A 349 7.61 0.31 -21.09
CA VAL A 349 7.52 -1.14 -21.31
C VAL A 349 6.12 -1.52 -21.80
N PRO A 350 6.00 -2.35 -22.86
CA PRO A 350 4.70 -2.86 -23.31
C PRO A 350 3.97 -3.66 -22.21
N ASN A 351 2.66 -3.47 -22.08
CA ASN A 351 1.86 -4.09 -21.02
C ASN A 351 1.89 -5.62 -21.01
N LYS A 352 2.10 -6.24 -22.22
CA LYS A 352 2.29 -7.70 -22.33
C LYS A 352 3.53 -8.23 -21.60
N LEU A 353 4.50 -7.36 -21.26
CA LEU A 353 5.71 -7.69 -20.49
C LEU A 353 5.61 -7.25 -19.01
N LYS A 354 4.66 -6.41 -18.65
CA LYS A 354 4.33 -6.10 -17.24
C LYS A 354 3.53 -7.22 -16.62
N TYR A 355 2.57 -7.78 -17.40
CA TYR A 355 1.72 -8.91 -17.01
C TYR A 355 1.70 -9.97 -18.09
N LYS A 356 2.25 -11.14 -17.79
CA LYS A 356 2.36 -12.28 -18.72
C LYS A 356 2.08 -13.59 -17.99
N ASN A 357 1.48 -14.56 -18.64
CA ASN A 357 1.18 -15.88 -18.08
C ASN A 357 0.34 -15.83 -16.77
N LYS A 358 -0.57 -14.88 -16.65
CA LYS A 358 -1.37 -14.62 -15.43
C LYS A 358 -0.53 -14.18 -14.22
N GLN A 359 0.68 -13.70 -14.44
CA GLN A 359 1.60 -13.25 -13.40
C GLN A 359 1.94 -11.77 -13.61
N GLY A 360 1.79 -10.97 -12.55
CA GLY A 360 2.35 -9.62 -12.47
C GLY A 360 3.85 -9.64 -12.18
N LYS A 361 4.49 -8.47 -12.26
CA LYS A 361 5.94 -8.34 -12.06
C LYS A 361 6.75 -9.23 -13.00
N TYR A 362 6.25 -9.47 -14.21
CA TYR A 362 6.82 -10.51 -15.07
C TYR A 362 8.32 -10.30 -15.29
N LEU A 363 8.77 -9.10 -15.71
CA LEU A 363 10.19 -8.82 -15.93
C LEU A 363 11.02 -8.93 -14.65
N ALA A 364 10.55 -8.37 -13.55
CA ALA A 364 11.24 -8.45 -12.25
C ALA A 364 11.43 -9.91 -11.80
N ARG A 365 10.42 -10.78 -12.03
CA ARG A 365 10.52 -12.22 -11.77
C ARG A 365 11.55 -12.90 -12.69
N GLN A 366 11.58 -12.54 -13.99
CA GLN A 366 12.57 -13.13 -14.93
C GLN A 366 14.00 -12.76 -14.52
N ILE A 367 14.22 -11.54 -14.04
CA ILE A 367 15.52 -11.14 -13.47
C ILE A 367 15.83 -11.98 -12.22
N LEU A 368 14.89 -12.04 -11.28
CA LEU A 368 15.08 -12.77 -10.03
C LEU A 368 15.40 -14.26 -10.26
N TYR A 369 14.74 -14.92 -11.22
CA TYR A 369 14.94 -16.34 -11.52
C TYR A 369 16.33 -16.67 -12.10
N LYS A 370 17.09 -15.67 -12.54
CA LYS A 370 18.51 -15.85 -12.89
C LYS A 370 19.40 -16.10 -11.65
N HIS A 371 18.93 -15.69 -10.46
CA HIS A 371 19.71 -15.67 -9.22
C HIS A 371 19.24 -16.70 -8.18
N ILE A 372 17.99 -17.14 -8.26
CA ILE A 372 17.40 -18.09 -7.32
C ILE A 372 16.37 -18.98 -8.03
N PRO A 373 16.27 -20.29 -7.67
CA PRO A 373 15.26 -21.17 -8.22
C PRO A 373 13.84 -20.63 -7.98
N ALA A 374 12.98 -20.66 -9.02
CA ALA A 374 11.63 -20.13 -8.96
C ALA A 374 10.78 -20.73 -7.83
N GLU A 375 10.93 -22.03 -7.57
CA GLU A 375 10.24 -22.75 -6.50
C GLU A 375 10.55 -22.25 -5.10
N MET A 376 11.65 -21.54 -4.92
CA MET A 376 12.00 -20.91 -3.65
C MET A 376 11.24 -19.61 -3.40
N VAL A 377 10.76 -18.94 -4.43
CA VAL A 377 10.09 -17.62 -4.32
C VAL A 377 8.63 -17.64 -4.75
N ASP A 378 8.21 -18.63 -5.54
CA ASP A 378 6.83 -18.77 -6.05
C ASP A 378 5.88 -19.32 -4.98
N LYS A 379 5.65 -18.50 -3.94
CA LYS A 379 4.69 -18.81 -2.88
C LYS A 379 3.56 -17.80 -2.88
N PRO A 380 2.36 -18.18 -2.42
CA PRO A 380 1.28 -17.21 -2.21
C PRO A 380 1.73 -16.12 -1.23
N LYS A 381 1.63 -14.85 -1.66
CA LYS A 381 1.95 -13.68 -0.81
C LYS A 381 0.93 -13.57 0.31
N SER A 382 1.40 -13.47 1.57
CA SER A 382 0.53 -13.19 2.72
C SER A 382 0.40 -11.70 3.01
N GLY A 383 1.45 -10.94 2.76
CA GLY A 383 1.55 -9.50 3.05
C GLY A 383 1.67 -9.19 4.54
N PHE A 384 2.14 -8.00 4.86
CA PHE A 384 2.26 -7.45 6.23
C PHE A 384 0.89 -7.06 6.81
N GLN A 385 -0.09 -7.97 6.79
CA GLN A 385 -1.44 -7.69 7.29
C GLN A 385 -1.61 -8.17 8.72
N ILE A 386 -2.06 -7.27 9.59
CA ILE A 386 -2.51 -7.64 10.94
C ILE A 386 -3.93 -8.23 10.88
N PRO A 387 -4.32 -9.09 11.83
CA PRO A 387 -5.68 -9.63 11.92
C PRO A 387 -6.67 -8.59 12.48
N LEU A 388 -6.85 -7.47 11.77
CA LEU A 388 -7.57 -6.27 12.24
C LEU A 388 -8.97 -6.57 12.79
N VAL A 389 -9.78 -7.40 12.10
CA VAL A 389 -11.12 -7.78 12.58
C VAL A 389 -11.06 -8.45 13.93
N ASN A 390 -10.11 -9.37 14.11
CA ASN A 390 -9.95 -10.08 15.38
C ASN A 390 -9.47 -9.14 16.48
N TRP A 391 -8.57 -8.23 16.16
CA TRP A 391 -8.05 -7.26 17.10
C TRP A 391 -9.14 -6.30 17.59
N LEU A 392 -9.88 -5.69 16.67
CA LEU A 392 -10.99 -4.77 17.02
C LEU A 392 -12.09 -5.45 17.85
N LYS A 393 -12.34 -6.75 17.63
CA LYS A 393 -13.33 -7.52 18.42
C LYS A 393 -12.85 -7.90 19.82
N ASN A 394 -11.55 -7.99 20.02
CA ASN A 394 -10.96 -8.50 21.26
C ASN A 394 -10.02 -7.49 21.90
N LYS A 395 -8.78 -7.46 21.49
CA LYS A 395 -7.71 -6.72 22.16
C LYS A 395 -7.81 -5.20 22.03
N LEU A 396 -8.25 -4.70 20.88
CA LEU A 396 -8.46 -3.27 20.65
C LEU A 396 -9.85 -2.78 21.09
N LYS A 397 -10.71 -3.68 21.55
CA LYS A 397 -12.04 -3.30 22.01
C LYS A 397 -12.01 -2.25 23.12
N PRO A 398 -11.15 -2.34 24.15
CA PRO A 398 -11.04 -1.30 25.17
C PRO A 398 -10.71 0.08 24.59
N LEU A 399 -9.75 0.17 23.64
CA LEU A 399 -9.41 1.42 22.96
C LEU A 399 -10.59 1.96 22.13
N VAL A 400 -11.30 1.09 21.41
CA VAL A 400 -12.51 1.50 20.68
C VAL A 400 -13.58 2.04 21.62
N GLU A 401 -13.79 1.40 22.80
CA GLU A 401 -14.77 1.88 23.79
C GLU A 401 -14.32 3.19 24.44
N GLU A 402 -13.02 3.39 24.62
CA GLU A 402 -12.45 4.60 25.21
C GLU A 402 -12.52 5.82 24.26
N HIS A 403 -12.15 5.63 22.98
CA HIS A 403 -12.02 6.74 22.02
C HIS A 403 -13.29 6.99 21.20
N ILE A 404 -14.14 5.98 21.02
CA ILE A 404 -15.38 6.09 20.21
C ILE A 404 -16.59 5.99 21.16
N GLN A 405 -16.77 7.02 21.96
CA GLN A 405 -17.93 7.23 22.85
C GLN A 405 -18.51 8.65 22.64
N PRO A 406 -19.80 8.86 22.91
CA PRO A 406 -20.48 10.13 22.57
C PRO A 406 -19.77 11.38 23.08
N GLU A 407 -19.22 11.31 24.29
CA GLU A 407 -18.61 12.44 24.99
C GLU A 407 -17.27 12.89 24.39
N LYS A 408 -16.59 12.00 23.63
CA LYS A 408 -15.30 12.27 22.99
C LYS A 408 -15.44 12.62 21.50
N LEU A 409 -16.60 12.31 20.90
CA LEU A 409 -16.83 12.53 19.49
C LEU A 409 -17.28 13.97 19.25
N ASP A 410 -16.66 14.59 18.25
CA ASP A 410 -17.02 15.94 17.82
C ASP A 410 -18.39 15.93 17.10
N GLU A 411 -19.37 16.62 17.69
CA GLU A 411 -20.72 16.71 17.16
C GLU A 411 -20.83 17.56 15.87
N GLU A 412 -19.88 18.43 15.60
CA GLU A 412 -19.84 19.21 14.36
C GLU A 412 -19.33 18.36 13.20
N LEU A 413 -18.40 17.46 13.48
CA LEU A 413 -17.78 16.58 12.49
C LEU A 413 -18.59 15.30 12.25
N PHE A 414 -19.04 14.62 13.33
CA PHE A 414 -19.65 13.30 13.25
C PHE A 414 -21.17 13.31 13.43
N ASN A 415 -21.84 12.49 12.64
CA ASN A 415 -23.17 11.99 13.00
C ASN A 415 -22.99 10.87 14.02
N ILE A 416 -22.99 11.24 15.31
CA ILE A 416 -22.69 10.33 16.44
C ILE A 416 -23.62 9.13 16.41
N GLU A 417 -24.92 9.32 16.18
CA GLU A 417 -25.88 8.21 16.14
C GLU A 417 -25.53 7.17 15.07
N GLU A 418 -25.21 7.61 13.85
CA GLU A 418 -24.83 6.71 12.75
C GLU A 418 -23.47 6.03 13.02
N LEU A 419 -22.53 6.73 13.63
CA LEU A 419 -21.23 6.15 13.99
C LEU A 419 -21.38 5.07 15.08
N LEU A 420 -22.18 5.30 16.09
CA LEU A 420 -22.47 4.31 17.14
C LEU A 420 -23.27 3.12 16.60
N LYS A 421 -24.19 3.33 15.64
CA LYS A 421 -24.83 2.23 14.89
C LYS A 421 -23.82 1.41 14.11
N LEU A 422 -22.85 2.06 13.46
CA LEU A 422 -21.76 1.36 12.75
C LEU A 422 -20.95 0.50 13.74
N LYS A 423 -20.52 1.06 14.88
CA LYS A 423 -19.82 0.35 15.95
C LYS A 423 -20.63 -0.87 16.43
N SER A 424 -21.90 -0.69 16.73
CA SER A 424 -22.79 -1.76 17.18
C SER A 424 -22.97 -2.88 16.14
N ARG A 425 -23.15 -2.54 14.88
CA ARG A 425 -23.24 -3.51 13.78
C ARG A 425 -21.97 -4.31 13.60
N PHE A 426 -20.79 -3.68 13.74
CA PHE A 426 -19.51 -4.38 13.69
C PHE A 426 -19.44 -5.45 14.79
N TYR A 427 -19.75 -5.10 16.04
CA TYR A 427 -19.76 -6.07 17.13
C TYR A 427 -20.87 -7.13 17.01
N ALA A 428 -21.97 -6.81 16.33
CA ALA A 428 -23.01 -7.80 15.96
C ALA A 428 -22.60 -8.73 14.81
N GLY A 429 -21.38 -8.58 14.25
CA GLY A 429 -20.80 -9.51 13.26
C GLY A 429 -20.68 -8.98 11.83
N ASP A 430 -20.92 -7.71 11.57
CA ASP A 430 -20.68 -7.12 10.25
C ASP A 430 -19.19 -6.73 10.09
N ASN A 431 -18.37 -7.72 9.72
CA ASN A 431 -16.92 -7.55 9.59
C ASN A 431 -16.49 -6.58 8.47
N THR A 432 -17.39 -6.24 7.54
CA THR A 432 -17.10 -5.28 6.46
C THR A 432 -16.90 -3.84 6.98
N LEU A 433 -17.25 -3.59 8.24
CA LEU A 433 -17.13 -2.29 8.90
C LEU A 433 -15.79 -2.10 9.64
N ALA A 434 -14.93 -3.11 9.64
CA ALA A 434 -13.67 -3.08 10.40
C ALA A 434 -12.76 -1.90 10.02
N ASN A 435 -12.59 -1.65 8.71
CA ASN A 435 -11.77 -0.53 8.25
C ASN A 435 -12.34 0.83 8.66
N ALA A 436 -13.66 1.00 8.57
CA ALA A 436 -14.30 2.25 8.99
C ALA A 436 -14.11 2.51 10.48
N LEU A 437 -14.29 1.48 11.31
CA LEU A 437 -14.09 1.58 12.75
C LEU A 437 -12.63 1.85 13.11
N TRP A 438 -11.69 1.19 12.41
CA TRP A 438 -10.26 1.42 12.57
C TRP A 438 -9.85 2.85 12.19
N PHE A 439 -10.35 3.37 11.07
CA PHE A 439 -10.01 4.72 10.62
C PHE A 439 -10.54 5.80 11.56
N VAL A 440 -11.74 5.59 12.12
CA VAL A 440 -12.26 6.49 13.15
C VAL A 440 -11.44 6.40 14.44
N LEU A 441 -11.01 5.20 14.85
CA LEU A 441 -10.14 5.03 16.01
C LEU A 441 -8.81 5.77 15.84
N MET A 442 -8.13 5.59 14.69
CA MET A 442 -6.86 6.28 14.41
C MET A 442 -7.03 7.80 14.36
N PHE A 443 -8.12 8.28 13.78
CA PHE A 443 -8.45 9.70 13.75
C PHE A 443 -8.66 10.27 15.17
N GLN A 444 -9.43 9.59 16.04
CA GLN A 444 -9.69 10.04 17.40
C GLN A 444 -8.41 10.03 18.24
N MET A 445 -7.58 8.98 18.13
CA MET A 445 -6.30 8.92 18.83
C MET A 445 -5.35 10.03 18.35
N TRP A 446 -5.37 10.37 17.06
CA TRP A 446 -4.60 11.48 16.53
C TRP A 446 -5.09 12.84 17.07
N ARG A 447 -6.41 13.06 17.08
CA ARG A 447 -7.01 14.28 17.68
C ARG A 447 -6.61 14.47 19.13
N GLU A 448 -6.71 13.42 19.92
CA GLU A 448 -6.37 13.46 21.34
C GLU A 448 -4.85 13.67 21.55
N GLN A 449 -3.99 13.11 20.70
CA GLN A 449 -2.55 13.30 20.75
C GLN A 449 -2.15 14.76 20.52
N TRP A 450 -2.81 15.43 19.59
CA TRP A 450 -2.45 16.80 19.15
C TRP A 450 -3.37 17.89 19.75
N ASP A 451 -4.32 17.50 20.59
CA ASP A 451 -5.29 18.39 21.26
C ASP A 451 -6.03 19.33 20.28
N VAL A 452 -6.57 18.75 19.19
CA VAL A 452 -7.27 19.44 18.09
C VAL A 452 -8.69 18.93 17.88
#